data_68990ccfa66c7d71b9822b1796a1cae2
#
_entry.id   68990ccfa66c7d71b9822b1796a1cae2
#
_cell.length_a   1.000
_cell.length_b   1.000
_cell.length_c   1.000
_cell.angle_alpha   90.00
_cell.angle_beta   90.00
_cell.angle_gamma   90.00
#
_symmetry.space_group_name_H-M   'P 1'
#
loop_
_entity.id
_entity.type
_entity.pdbx_description
1 polymer ?
#
loop_
_entity_poly.entity_id
_entity_poly.type
_entity_poly.pdbx_seq_one_letter_code
_entity_poly.pdbx_strand_id
1 'polypeptide(L)'
;AVDIWQIPAGTIITRVLAQINVAGTGSGNIIIGDDNDDNGYVLAADATAAAGTVYGDGVAEVGVYINDTQATCGGSWKEYHASGKELKMDCSATLTTEATVDVMVFGYSFKYLG
;
A
#
# COMPACT_ATOMS: atom_id res chain seq x y z
N ALA A 1 10.66 8.35 -0.04
CA ALA A 1 9.87 7.22 -0.53
C ALA A 1 10.78 6.20 -1.21
N VAL A 2 10.46 4.95 -1.06
CA VAL A 2 11.19 3.84 -1.66
C VAL A 2 10.31 3.17 -2.69
N ASP A 3 10.84 2.99 -3.91
CA ASP A 3 10.16 2.20 -4.94
C ASP A 3 10.31 0.73 -4.61
N ILE A 4 9.18 0.06 -4.38
CA ILE A 4 9.21 -1.35 -3.94
C ILE A 4 8.81 -2.32 -5.04
N TRP A 5 8.14 -1.86 -6.08
CA TRP A 5 7.72 -2.70 -7.19
C TRP A 5 7.32 -1.85 -8.39
N GLN A 6 7.80 -2.21 -9.57
CA GLN A 6 7.34 -1.59 -10.81
C GLN A 6 6.07 -2.28 -11.28
N ILE A 7 4.98 -1.52 -11.31
CA ILE A 7 3.66 -2.05 -11.64
C ILE A 7 3.57 -2.25 -13.16
N PRO A 8 3.35 -3.48 -13.65
CA PRO A 8 3.21 -3.72 -15.08
C PRO A 8 1.96 -3.08 -15.66
N ALA A 9 2.01 -2.75 -16.94
CA ALA A 9 0.80 -2.37 -17.67
C ALA A 9 -0.23 -3.50 -17.61
N GLY A 10 -1.49 -3.15 -17.50
CA GLY A 10 -2.56 -4.13 -17.42
C GLY A 10 -2.69 -4.79 -16.05
N THR A 11 -2.41 -4.05 -14.99
CA THR A 11 -2.54 -4.53 -13.61
C THR A 11 -3.70 -3.82 -12.91
N ILE A 12 -4.52 -4.59 -12.21
CA ILE A 12 -5.48 -4.09 -11.23
C ILE A 12 -5.01 -4.56 -9.86
N ILE A 13 -4.71 -3.62 -8.96
CA ILE A 13 -4.36 -3.95 -7.58
C ILE A 13 -5.63 -3.86 -6.73
N THR A 14 -5.97 -4.96 -6.08
CA THR A 14 -7.18 -5.06 -5.26
C THR A 14 -6.91 -4.95 -3.77
N ARG A 15 -5.69 -5.21 -3.35
CA ARG A 15 -5.30 -5.13 -1.94
C ARG A 15 -3.78 -5.06 -1.82
N VAL A 16 -3.31 -4.31 -0.84
CA VAL A 16 -1.92 -4.31 -0.42
C VAL A 16 -1.88 -4.52 1.09
N LEU A 17 -1.12 -5.51 1.54
CA LEU A 17 -0.92 -5.78 2.96
C LEU A 17 0.52 -5.47 3.33
N ALA A 18 0.70 -4.93 4.53
CA ALA A 18 2.01 -4.73 5.14
C ALA A 18 2.07 -5.51 6.44
N GLN A 19 3.04 -6.41 6.56
CA GLN A 19 3.26 -7.19 7.77
C GLN A 19 4.55 -6.74 8.44
N ILE A 20 4.47 -6.42 9.71
CA ILE A 20 5.65 -6.06 10.50
C ILE A 20 6.38 -7.35 10.85
N ASN A 21 7.63 -7.47 10.42
CA ASN A 21 8.50 -8.60 10.77
C ASN A 21 9.37 -8.28 11.97
N VAL A 22 9.94 -7.07 11.98
CA VAL A 22 10.71 -6.55 13.11
C VAL A 22 10.17 -5.16 13.40
N ALA A 23 9.71 -4.96 14.61
CA ALA A 23 9.19 -3.66 15.03
C ALA A 23 10.31 -2.62 15.07
N GLY A 24 10.04 -1.44 14.53
CA GLY A 24 10.87 -0.28 14.76
C GLY A 24 10.67 0.30 16.16
N THR A 25 11.49 1.24 16.53
CA THR A 25 11.34 1.98 17.79
C THR A 25 11.18 3.48 17.52
N GLY A 26 10.60 4.18 18.46
CA GLY A 26 10.24 5.59 18.29
C GLY A 26 8.77 5.69 17.85
N SER A 27 8.50 6.52 16.87
CA SER A 27 7.16 6.63 16.30
C SER A 27 7.26 6.84 14.79
N GLY A 28 6.33 6.27 14.06
CA GLY A 28 6.24 6.44 12.62
C GLY A 28 5.23 5.51 12.02
N ASN A 29 4.61 5.96 10.94
CA ASN A 29 3.65 5.18 10.18
C ASN A 29 4.21 4.89 8.80
N ILE A 30 4.01 3.66 8.35
CA ILE A 30 4.30 3.25 6.99
C ILE A 30 3.08 3.57 6.15
N ILE A 31 3.32 4.22 5.01
CA ILE A 31 2.31 4.50 4.00
C ILE A 31 2.72 3.83 2.69
N ILE A 32 1.74 3.35 1.95
CA ILE A 32 1.99 2.69 0.65
C ILE A 32 1.03 3.26 -0.38
N GLY A 33 1.56 3.63 -1.50
CA GLY A 33 0.79 4.19 -2.60
C GLY A 33 1.60 4.28 -3.88
N ASP A 34 1.29 5.26 -4.68
CA ASP A 34 2.00 5.55 -5.92
C ASP A 34 2.29 7.06 -6.02
N ASP A 35 2.76 7.52 -7.18
CA ASP A 35 3.10 8.93 -7.39
C ASP A 35 1.90 9.87 -7.28
N ASN A 36 0.69 9.37 -7.54
CA ASN A 36 -0.51 10.20 -7.50
C ASN A 36 -1.11 10.29 -6.10
N ASP A 37 -0.92 9.23 -5.31
CA ASP A 37 -1.41 9.18 -3.93
C ASP A 37 -0.48 8.28 -3.12
N ASP A 38 0.35 8.87 -2.29
CA ASP A 38 1.41 8.18 -1.57
C ASP A 38 0.90 7.22 -0.49
N ASN A 39 -0.35 7.33 -0.10
CA ASN A 39 -1.01 6.44 0.84
C ASN A 39 -2.31 5.84 0.29
N GLY A 40 -2.41 5.74 -1.03
CA GLY A 40 -3.62 5.24 -1.69
C GLY A 40 -3.97 3.79 -1.35
N TYR A 41 -3.00 2.98 -0.95
CA TYR A 41 -3.20 1.58 -0.59
C TYR A 41 -3.19 1.34 0.91
N VAL A 42 -2.23 1.89 1.62
CA VAL A 42 -2.13 1.79 3.08
C VAL A 42 -2.00 3.19 3.63
N LEU A 43 -3.00 3.62 4.41
CA LEU A 43 -3.05 4.97 4.97
C LEU A 43 -2.02 5.17 6.06
N ALA A 44 -1.95 4.23 6.99
CA ALA A 44 -1.04 4.31 8.11
C ALA A 44 -0.91 2.96 8.77
N ALA A 45 0.29 2.40 8.74
CA ALA A 45 0.64 1.18 9.45
C ALA A 45 1.68 1.55 10.50
N ASP A 46 1.37 1.30 11.76
CA ASP A 46 2.29 1.63 12.86
C ASP A 46 3.56 0.78 12.74
N ALA A 47 4.66 1.42 12.41
CA ALA A 47 5.93 0.74 12.20
C ALA A 47 6.54 0.21 13.51
N THR A 48 6.00 0.60 14.66
CA THR A 48 6.44 0.13 15.97
C THR A 48 5.57 -0.99 16.53
N ALA A 49 4.58 -1.43 15.77
CA ALA A 49 3.70 -2.53 16.17
C ALA A 49 4.49 -3.84 16.28
N ALA A 50 3.97 -4.76 17.08
CA ALA A 50 4.62 -6.04 17.33
C ALA A 50 4.82 -6.84 16.03
N ALA A 51 5.89 -7.64 15.99
CA ALA A 51 6.14 -8.57 14.89
C ALA A 51 4.92 -9.46 14.65
N GLY A 52 4.56 -9.64 13.39
CA GLY A 52 3.39 -10.40 12.99
C GLY A 52 2.14 -9.56 12.76
N THR A 53 2.13 -8.27 13.18
CA THR A 53 0.99 -7.39 12.94
C THR A 53 0.85 -7.13 11.44
N VAL A 54 -0.39 -7.24 10.92
CA VAL A 54 -0.72 -7.04 9.51
C VAL A 54 -1.63 -5.84 9.39
N TYR A 55 -1.32 -4.97 8.44
CA TYR A 55 -2.11 -3.81 8.08
C TYR A 55 -2.58 -3.91 6.65
N GLY A 56 -3.75 -3.33 6.35
CA GLY A 56 -4.28 -3.28 4.99
C GLY A 56 -5.49 -4.17 4.77
N ASP A 57 -5.94 -4.93 5.78
CA ASP A 57 -7.16 -5.72 5.70
C ASP A 57 -8.35 -5.08 6.43
N GLY A 58 -8.11 -4.08 7.25
CA GLY A 58 -9.15 -3.32 7.95
C GLY A 58 -9.50 -2.02 7.24
N VAL A 59 -10.74 -1.60 7.33
CA VAL A 59 -11.26 -0.39 6.66
C VAL A 59 -10.48 0.87 7.07
N ALA A 60 -10.08 0.95 8.33
CA ALA A 60 -9.38 2.12 8.86
C ALA A 60 -7.93 2.23 8.38
N GLU A 61 -7.39 1.17 7.80
CA GLU A 61 -5.98 1.08 7.39
C GLU A 61 -5.76 1.27 5.91
N VAL A 62 -6.82 1.13 5.11
CA VAL A 62 -6.71 1.15 3.65
C VAL A 62 -6.93 2.55 3.11
N GLY A 63 -6.19 2.88 2.05
CA GLY A 63 -6.32 4.15 1.35
C GLY A 63 -7.46 4.16 0.34
N VAL A 64 -7.60 5.29 -0.35
CA VAL A 64 -8.73 5.54 -1.25
C VAL A 64 -8.77 4.60 -2.46
N TYR A 65 -7.64 3.98 -2.81
CA TYR A 65 -7.62 3.02 -3.92
C TYR A 65 -8.32 1.70 -3.56
N ILE A 66 -8.51 1.42 -2.29
CA ILE A 66 -9.14 0.19 -1.80
C ILE A 66 -10.47 0.52 -1.12
N ASN A 67 -10.46 1.53 -0.27
CA ASN A 67 -11.62 1.88 0.56
C ASN A 67 -12.54 2.82 -0.22
N ASP A 68 -13.63 2.27 -0.71
CA ASP A 68 -14.69 3.08 -1.31
C ASP A 68 -15.68 3.49 -0.21
N THR A 69 -15.44 4.65 0.37
CA THR A 69 -16.34 5.24 1.37
C THR A 69 -17.46 6.04 0.73
N GLN A 70 -17.49 6.13 -0.58
CA GLN A 70 -18.51 6.90 -1.29
C GLN A 70 -19.77 6.08 -1.47
N ALA A 71 -20.88 6.78 -1.54
CA ALA A 71 -22.18 6.15 -1.74
C ALA A 71 -22.37 5.63 -3.17
N THR A 72 -21.37 5.67 -4.01
CA THR A 72 -21.40 5.17 -5.37
C THR A 72 -21.04 3.69 -5.41
N CYS A 73 -21.63 2.98 -6.32
CA CYS A 73 -21.38 1.57 -6.51
C CYS A 73 -19.96 1.31 -7.04
N GLY A 74 -19.39 0.21 -6.64
CA GLY A 74 -18.14 -0.29 -7.16
C GLY A 74 -16.96 -0.02 -6.26
N GLY A 75 -15.98 -0.85 -6.38
CA GLY A 75 -14.72 -0.71 -5.66
C GLY A 75 -13.86 0.39 -6.26
N SER A 76 -12.98 0.92 -5.45
CA SER A 76 -12.03 1.95 -5.88
C SER A 76 -10.74 1.35 -6.39
N TRP A 77 -10.75 0.11 -6.83
CA TRP A 77 -9.55 -0.60 -7.27
C TRP A 77 -8.83 0.16 -8.36
N LYS A 78 -7.55 0.37 -8.12
CA LYS A 78 -6.70 1.09 -9.05
C LYS A 78 -6.30 0.21 -10.22
N GLU A 79 -6.56 0.72 -11.42
CA GLU A 79 -6.14 0.09 -12.67
C GLU A 79 -4.93 0.82 -13.26
N TYR A 80 -3.95 0.06 -13.69
CA TYR A 80 -2.75 0.60 -14.31
C TYR A 80 -2.70 0.19 -15.79
N HIS A 81 -3.00 1.13 -16.67
CA HIS A 81 -3.04 0.89 -18.11
C HIS A 81 -1.66 1.05 -18.77
N ALA A 82 -0.76 1.75 -18.13
CA ALA A 82 0.59 1.98 -18.62
C ALA A 82 1.63 1.39 -17.68
N SER A 83 2.73 0.88 -18.24
CA SER A 83 3.88 0.45 -17.45
C SER A 83 4.68 1.65 -16.92
N GLY A 84 5.63 1.39 -16.02
CA GLY A 84 6.51 2.42 -15.48
C GLY A 84 5.96 3.12 -14.27
N LYS A 85 4.85 2.67 -13.72
CA LYS A 85 4.34 3.16 -12.44
C LYS A 85 4.97 2.38 -11.31
N GLU A 86 5.30 3.09 -10.24
CA GLU A 86 5.96 2.50 -9.10
C GLU A 86 5.01 2.38 -7.92
N LEU A 87 5.01 1.20 -7.28
CA LEU A 87 4.45 1.05 -5.94
C LEU A 87 5.51 1.55 -4.97
N LYS A 88 5.12 2.47 -4.10
CA LYS A 88 6.04 3.18 -3.22
C LYS A 88 5.66 2.99 -1.77
N MET A 89 6.68 2.91 -0.93
CA MET A 89 6.53 2.86 0.52
C MET A 89 7.32 3.99 1.15
N ASP A 90 6.74 4.63 2.15
CA ASP A 90 7.40 5.69 2.90
C ASP A 90 7.08 5.55 4.38
N CYS A 91 7.85 6.20 5.21
CA CYS A 91 7.59 6.30 6.65
C CYS A 91 7.35 7.77 6.99
N SER A 92 6.23 8.04 7.64
CA SER A 92 5.79 9.41 7.93
C SER A 92 6.62 10.13 9.02
N ALA A 93 7.46 9.40 9.72
CA ALA A 93 8.36 9.96 10.74
C ALA A 93 9.63 9.12 10.80
N THR A 94 10.69 9.70 11.38
CA THR A 94 11.95 9.00 11.53
C THR A 94 11.88 8.07 12.74
N LEU A 95 12.05 6.77 12.50
CA LEU A 95 12.17 5.78 13.56
C LEU A 95 13.54 5.87 14.24
N THR A 96 13.61 5.57 15.52
CA THR A 96 14.88 5.47 16.25
C THR A 96 15.66 4.23 15.79
N THR A 97 14.97 3.12 15.62
CA THR A 97 15.51 1.93 14.94
C THR A 97 14.56 1.49 13.84
N GLU A 98 15.12 0.91 12.78
CA GLU A 98 14.36 0.55 11.60
C GLU A 98 13.39 -0.59 11.87
N ALA A 99 12.24 -0.54 11.21
CA ALA A 99 11.32 -1.67 11.11
C ALA A 99 11.68 -2.50 9.87
N THR A 100 11.36 -3.79 9.93
CA THR A 100 11.39 -4.66 8.74
C THR A 100 9.96 -5.07 8.42
N VAL A 101 9.58 -4.90 7.16
CA VAL A 101 8.20 -5.06 6.71
C VAL A 101 8.16 -5.92 5.44
N ASP A 102 7.24 -6.88 5.40
CA ASP A 102 6.87 -7.56 4.16
C ASP A 102 5.65 -6.88 3.56
N VAL A 103 5.69 -6.66 2.26
CA VAL A 103 4.58 -6.08 1.51
C VAL A 103 4.04 -7.13 0.55
N MET A 104 2.74 -7.39 0.64
CA MET A 104 2.05 -8.36 -0.21
C MET A 104 1.05 -7.62 -1.08
N VAL A 105 1.10 -7.88 -2.37
CA VAL A 105 0.23 -7.23 -3.35
C VAL A 105 -0.68 -8.27 -3.98
N PHE A 106 -1.98 -8.00 -3.95
CA PHE A 106 -3.00 -8.87 -4.52
C PHE A 106 -3.68 -8.14 -5.68
N GLY A 107 -3.95 -8.86 -6.75
CA GLY A 107 -4.62 -8.26 -7.87
C GLY A 107 -4.70 -9.17 -9.08
N TYR A 108 -4.95 -8.56 -10.22
CA TYR A 108 -5.15 -9.24 -11.48
C TYR A 108 -4.31 -8.60 -12.57
N SER A 109 -3.85 -9.40 -13.51
CA SER A 109 -3.33 -8.91 -14.79
C SER A 109 -4.43 -8.96 -15.82
N PHE A 110 -4.53 -7.95 -16.66
CA PHE A 110 -5.48 -7.92 -17.76
C PHE A 110 -4.78 -7.47 -19.03
N LYS A 111 -5.38 -7.83 -20.16
CA LYS A 111 -4.94 -7.33 -21.46
C LYS A 111 -5.83 -6.17 -21.88
N TYR A 112 -5.23 -5.00 -22.02
CA TYR A 112 -5.96 -3.82 -22.45
C TYR A 112 -6.12 -3.88 -23.98
N LEU A 113 -7.35 -3.91 -24.44
CA LEU A 113 -7.67 -4.04 -25.84
C LEU A 113 -8.18 -2.72 -26.47
N GLY A 114 -8.34 -1.70 -25.70
CA GLY A 114 -8.87 -0.39 -26.13
C GLY A 114 -7.88 0.51 -26.86
#